data_e5dc2ae89e3410a57c1caa37103dcde0
#
_entry.id   e5dc2ae89e3410a57c1caa37103dcde0
#
_cell.length_a   1.000
_cell.length_b   1.000
_cell.length_c   1.000
_cell.angle_alpha   90.00
_cell.angle_beta   90.00
_cell.angle_gamma   90.00
#
_symmetry.space_group_name_H-M   'P 1'
#
loop_
_entity.id
_entity.type
_entity.pdbx_description
1 polymer ?
#
loop_
_entity_poly.entity_id
_entity_poly.type
_entity_poly.pdbx_seq_one_letter_code
_entity_poly.pdbx_strand_id
1 'polypeptide(L)'
;DDYNKGKQFMHSHTYAGNPIGCATALAVLKIMKEEKILEHAAEKATYFHNALMDNFGAHKNIGEIRHIGLINAMELVTDKDKKIGFDGDLRIGYEIYKKALTHGLLLRPLGNVIYFNPPLNIENKDLDKAIALAKQSMDEVLK
;
A
#
# COMPACT_ATOMS: atom_id res chain seq x y z
N ASP A 1 -19.73 16.64 27.21
CA ASP A 1 -19.87 18.04 26.78
C ASP A 1 -21.33 18.47 26.76
N ASP A 2 -21.56 19.77 26.97
CA ASP A 2 -22.89 20.34 27.06
C ASP A 2 -23.56 20.36 25.66
N TYR A 3 -24.65 19.66 25.54
CA TYR A 3 -25.45 19.58 24.30
C TYR A 3 -25.86 20.96 23.79
N ASN A 4 -26.22 21.87 24.67
CA ASN A 4 -26.67 23.21 24.31
C ASN A 4 -25.56 24.11 23.73
N LYS A 5 -24.30 23.71 23.87
CA LYS A 5 -23.14 24.42 23.31
C LYS A 5 -22.69 23.88 21.97
N GLY A 6 -23.37 22.89 21.39
CA GLY A 6 -23.01 22.27 20.11
C GLY A 6 -21.64 21.58 20.09
N LYS A 7 -21.14 21.16 21.26
CA LYS A 7 -19.83 20.52 21.42
C LYS A 7 -19.91 19.01 21.64
N GLN A 8 -21.08 18.42 21.45
CA GLN A 8 -21.26 16.98 21.55
C GLN A 8 -20.55 16.24 20.41
N PHE A 9 -20.03 15.07 20.73
CA PHE A 9 -19.48 14.17 19.73
C PHE A 9 -20.63 13.46 18.98
N MET A 10 -20.91 13.90 17.76
CA MET A 10 -21.96 13.34 16.91
C MET A 10 -21.43 12.12 16.18
N HIS A 11 -21.48 10.97 16.84
CA HIS A 11 -21.02 9.69 16.28
C HIS A 11 -22.12 8.65 16.45
N SER A 12 -22.71 8.22 15.32
CA SER A 12 -23.75 7.20 15.31
C SER A 12 -23.64 6.36 14.05
N HIS A 13 -23.44 5.06 14.24
CA HIS A 13 -23.46 4.04 13.18
C HIS A 13 -24.29 2.87 13.68
N THR A 14 -24.99 2.17 12.77
CA THR A 14 -25.94 1.11 13.12
C THR A 14 -25.34 0.03 14.03
N TYR A 15 -24.07 -0.32 13.86
CA TYR A 15 -23.39 -1.33 14.66
C TYR A 15 -22.50 -0.77 15.78
N ALA A 16 -22.54 0.56 16.04
CA ALA A 16 -21.77 1.14 17.13
C ALA A 16 -22.18 0.53 18.48
N GLY A 17 -21.19 0.17 19.30
CA GLY A 17 -21.42 -0.47 20.58
C GLY A 17 -21.84 -1.95 20.53
N ASN A 18 -21.82 -2.59 19.35
CA ASN A 18 -22.10 -4.02 19.25
C ASN A 18 -21.09 -4.82 20.10
N PRO A 19 -21.54 -5.67 21.05
CA PRO A 19 -20.62 -6.34 21.97
C PRO A 19 -19.60 -7.26 21.26
N ILE A 20 -19.99 -7.95 20.20
CA ILE A 20 -19.08 -8.79 19.43
C ILE A 20 -18.02 -7.95 18.74
N GLY A 21 -18.42 -6.84 18.11
CA GLY A 21 -17.48 -5.89 17.48
C GLY A 21 -16.51 -5.29 18.49
N CYS A 22 -17.00 -4.89 19.66
CA CYS A 22 -16.16 -4.36 20.74
C CYS A 22 -15.16 -5.41 21.26
N ALA A 23 -15.61 -6.65 21.48
CA ALA A 23 -14.76 -7.74 21.95
C ALA A 23 -13.67 -8.07 20.92
N THR A 24 -14.02 -8.11 19.63
CA THR A 24 -13.06 -8.32 18.52
C THR A 24 -12.03 -7.20 18.47
N ALA A 25 -12.47 -5.93 18.56
CA ALA A 25 -11.56 -4.80 18.57
C ALA A 25 -10.57 -4.84 19.74
N LEU A 26 -11.05 -5.17 20.95
CA LEU A 26 -10.19 -5.34 22.12
C LEU A 26 -9.18 -6.48 21.95
N ALA A 27 -9.59 -7.61 21.36
CA ALA A 27 -8.70 -8.72 21.08
C ALA A 27 -7.60 -8.33 20.08
N VAL A 28 -7.93 -7.60 19.00
CA VAL A 28 -6.96 -7.08 18.04
C VAL A 28 -5.98 -6.14 18.71
N LEU A 29 -6.44 -5.16 19.49
CA LEU A 29 -5.57 -4.23 20.19
C LEU A 29 -4.64 -4.93 21.18
N LYS A 30 -5.11 -6.00 21.84
CA LYS A 30 -4.30 -6.82 22.73
C LYS A 30 -3.16 -7.51 21.95
N ILE A 31 -3.48 -8.18 20.85
CA ILE A 31 -2.49 -8.84 19.98
C ILE A 31 -1.47 -7.84 19.46
N MET A 32 -1.92 -6.68 18.96
CA MET A 32 -1.04 -5.62 18.47
C MET A 32 0.00 -5.19 19.51
N LYS A 33 -0.41 -5.11 20.78
CA LYS A 33 0.46 -4.74 21.89
C LYS A 33 1.39 -5.89 22.30
N GLU A 34 0.87 -7.10 22.47
CA GLU A 34 1.63 -8.27 22.95
C GLU A 34 2.68 -8.71 21.92
N GLU A 35 2.35 -8.68 20.65
CA GLU A 35 3.23 -9.07 19.55
C GLU A 35 4.06 -7.90 18.98
N LYS A 36 3.95 -6.69 19.58
CA LYS A 36 4.68 -5.49 19.14
C LYS A 36 4.55 -5.23 17.62
N ILE A 37 3.32 -5.41 17.11
CA ILE A 37 3.06 -5.37 15.66
C ILE A 37 3.48 -4.02 15.04
N LEU A 38 3.26 -2.89 15.75
CA LEU A 38 3.59 -1.57 15.21
C LEU A 38 5.10 -1.33 15.15
N GLU A 39 5.84 -1.80 16.15
CA GLU A 39 7.31 -1.71 16.18
C GLU A 39 7.92 -2.53 15.04
N HIS A 40 7.49 -3.78 14.88
CA HIS A 40 7.93 -4.63 13.78
C HIS A 40 7.51 -4.07 12.41
N ALA A 41 6.32 -3.49 12.30
CA ALA A 41 5.87 -2.84 11.06
C ALA A 41 6.74 -1.61 10.71
N ALA A 42 7.20 -0.84 11.70
CA ALA A 42 8.09 0.30 11.48
C ALA A 42 9.46 -0.13 10.92
N GLU A 43 10.04 -1.19 11.46
CA GLU A 43 11.29 -1.78 10.96
C GLU A 43 11.13 -2.29 9.51
N LYS A 44 10.06 -3.03 9.26
CA LYS A 44 9.73 -3.54 7.92
C LYS A 44 9.42 -2.44 6.91
N ALA A 45 8.86 -1.30 7.36
CA ALA A 45 8.59 -0.17 6.49
C ALA A 45 9.88 0.39 5.86
N THR A 46 10.94 0.53 6.67
CA THR A 46 12.25 0.97 6.18
C THR A 46 12.86 -0.07 5.23
N TYR A 47 12.82 -1.35 5.60
CA TYR A 47 13.28 -2.44 4.75
C TYR A 47 12.57 -2.43 3.40
N PHE A 48 11.25 -2.39 3.41
CA PHE A 48 10.43 -2.46 2.19
C PHE A 48 10.67 -1.27 1.26
N HIS A 49 10.72 -0.06 1.83
CA HIS A 49 11.00 1.14 1.03
C HIS A 49 12.38 1.06 0.36
N ASN A 50 13.42 0.67 1.10
CA ASN A 50 14.76 0.52 0.54
C ASN A 50 14.80 -0.55 -0.55
N ALA A 51 14.16 -1.70 -0.33
CA ALA A 51 14.08 -2.75 -1.35
C ALA A 51 13.35 -2.29 -2.62
N LEU A 52 12.30 -1.46 -2.50
CA LEU A 52 11.65 -0.84 -3.67
C LEU A 52 12.57 0.16 -4.37
N MET A 53 13.31 0.98 -3.63
CA MET A 53 14.28 1.91 -4.19
C MET A 53 15.39 1.18 -4.97
N ASP A 54 15.90 0.09 -4.42
CA ASP A 54 16.95 -0.73 -5.06
C ASP A 54 16.47 -1.39 -6.36
N ASN A 55 15.21 -1.83 -6.41
CA ASN A 55 14.66 -2.53 -7.56
C ASN A 55 14.08 -1.61 -8.63
N PHE A 56 13.54 -0.46 -8.26
CA PHE A 56 12.78 0.43 -9.14
C PHE A 56 13.32 1.87 -9.21
N GLY A 57 14.18 2.28 -8.29
CA GLY A 57 14.67 3.67 -8.23
C GLY A 57 15.36 4.16 -9.51
N ALA A 58 16.04 3.26 -10.22
CA ALA A 58 16.68 3.55 -11.51
C ALA A 58 15.77 3.26 -12.72
N HIS A 59 14.55 2.74 -12.53
CA HIS A 59 13.68 2.36 -13.65
C HIS A 59 13.19 3.60 -14.41
N LYS A 60 13.32 3.57 -15.76
CA LYS A 60 13.00 4.72 -16.63
C LYS A 60 11.56 5.22 -16.51
N ASN A 61 10.63 4.31 -16.22
CA ASN A 61 9.20 4.61 -16.12
C ASN A 61 8.71 4.81 -14.69
N ILE A 62 9.60 4.93 -13.70
CA ILE A 62 9.25 5.28 -12.32
C ILE A 62 9.73 6.69 -12.02
N GLY A 63 8.79 7.61 -11.88
CA GLY A 63 9.07 9.02 -11.58
C GLY A 63 9.34 9.29 -10.11
N GLU A 64 8.63 8.58 -9.24
CA GLU A 64 8.75 8.74 -7.79
C GLU A 64 8.37 7.44 -7.07
N ILE A 65 9.04 7.18 -5.94
CA ILE A 65 8.66 6.16 -4.96
C ILE A 65 8.49 6.87 -3.63
N ARG A 66 7.28 6.80 -3.05
CA ARG A 66 6.96 7.43 -1.77
C ARG A 66 6.30 6.43 -0.83
N HIS A 67 6.43 6.65 0.48
CA HIS A 67 5.85 5.74 1.46
C HIS A 67 5.34 6.46 2.71
N ILE A 68 4.43 5.78 3.40
CA ILE A 68 4.05 6.05 4.78
C ILE A 68 3.85 4.71 5.49
N GLY A 69 4.67 4.42 6.48
CA GLY A 69 4.73 3.08 7.08
C GLY A 69 4.96 2.02 5.99
N LEU A 70 4.21 0.92 6.02
CA LEU A 70 4.28 -0.16 5.03
C LEU A 70 3.57 0.17 3.69
N ILE A 71 2.81 1.25 3.62
CA ILE A 71 2.20 1.67 2.35
C ILE A 71 3.28 2.33 1.51
N ASN A 72 3.55 1.76 0.34
CA ASN A 72 4.48 2.31 -0.66
C ASN A 72 3.75 2.52 -1.98
N ALA A 73 4.05 3.63 -2.65
CA ALA A 73 3.46 3.99 -3.94
C ALA A 73 4.55 4.35 -4.96
N MET A 74 4.36 3.89 -6.19
CA MET A 74 5.24 4.18 -7.34
C MET A 74 4.44 4.94 -8.40
N GLU A 75 4.94 6.09 -8.81
CA GLU A 75 4.38 6.91 -9.88
C GLU A 75 4.93 6.45 -11.24
N LEU A 76 4.04 6.05 -12.14
CA LEU A 76 4.40 5.62 -13.50
C LEU A 76 4.50 6.82 -14.43
N VAL A 77 5.61 6.94 -15.15
CA VAL A 77 5.88 8.05 -16.07
C VAL A 77 6.40 7.56 -17.42
N THR A 78 6.13 8.34 -18.46
CA THR A 78 6.75 8.19 -19.79
C THR A 78 8.09 8.92 -19.87
N ASP A 79 8.22 10.05 -19.14
CA ASP A 79 9.43 10.86 -19.08
C ASP A 79 9.70 11.22 -17.61
N LYS A 80 10.75 10.65 -17.06
CA LYS A 80 11.12 10.81 -15.64
C LYS A 80 11.61 12.24 -15.33
N ASP A 81 12.35 12.84 -16.25
CA ASP A 81 12.96 14.14 -16.04
C ASP A 81 11.91 15.26 -16.07
N LYS A 82 10.93 15.13 -16.98
CA LYS A 82 9.82 16.07 -17.11
C LYS A 82 8.61 15.71 -16.24
N LYS A 83 8.64 14.56 -15.53
CA LYS A 83 7.54 14.03 -14.71
C LYS A 83 6.23 13.89 -15.51
N ILE A 84 6.32 13.44 -16.76
CA ILE A 84 5.16 13.25 -17.62
C ILE A 84 4.61 11.84 -17.38
N GLY A 85 3.35 11.74 -16.91
CA GLY A 85 2.64 10.47 -16.76
C GLY A 85 2.24 9.83 -18.09
N PHE A 86 1.81 8.59 -18.04
CA PHE A 86 1.15 7.95 -19.18
C PHE A 86 -0.22 8.56 -19.46
N ASP A 87 -0.67 8.55 -20.71
CA ASP A 87 -2.03 8.88 -21.07
C ASP A 87 -3.01 8.01 -20.28
N GLY A 88 -4.02 8.65 -19.68
CA GLY A 88 -5.01 7.97 -18.85
C GLY A 88 -5.80 6.89 -19.59
N ASP A 89 -6.03 7.06 -20.88
CA ASP A 89 -6.76 6.11 -21.73
C ASP A 89 -6.00 4.79 -21.91
N LEU A 90 -4.67 4.81 -21.80
CA LEU A 90 -3.84 3.60 -21.84
C LEU A 90 -4.01 2.72 -20.61
N ARG A 91 -4.50 3.25 -19.49
CA ARG A 91 -4.72 2.54 -18.23
C ARG A 91 -3.54 1.67 -17.82
N ILE A 92 -2.32 2.16 -17.99
CA ILE A 92 -1.06 1.38 -17.79
C ILE A 92 -1.01 0.71 -16.43
N GLY A 93 -1.39 1.40 -15.36
CA GLY A 93 -1.46 0.79 -14.03
C GLY A 93 -2.38 -0.43 -13.98
N TYR A 94 -3.51 -0.38 -14.70
CA TYR A 94 -4.44 -1.51 -14.79
C TYR A 94 -3.89 -2.66 -15.64
N GLU A 95 -3.16 -2.37 -16.71
CA GLU A 95 -2.48 -3.41 -17.50
C GLU A 95 -1.43 -4.14 -16.66
N ILE A 96 -0.62 -3.41 -15.88
CA ILE A 96 0.34 -4.01 -14.93
C ILE A 96 -0.38 -4.84 -13.87
N TYR A 97 -1.49 -4.36 -13.32
CA TYR A 97 -2.31 -5.13 -12.38
C TYR A 97 -2.80 -6.46 -12.98
N LYS A 98 -3.35 -6.45 -14.19
CA LYS A 98 -3.80 -7.67 -14.87
C LYS A 98 -2.65 -8.67 -15.05
N LYS A 99 -1.48 -8.17 -15.43
CA LYS A 99 -0.29 -8.99 -15.58
C LYS A 99 0.16 -9.57 -14.24
N ALA A 100 0.21 -8.75 -13.20
CA ALA A 100 0.57 -9.19 -11.84
C ALA A 100 -0.36 -10.29 -11.31
N LEU A 101 -1.66 -10.22 -11.62
CA LEU A 101 -2.60 -11.29 -11.27
C LEU A 101 -2.22 -12.63 -11.90
N THR A 102 -1.74 -12.66 -13.14
CA THR A 102 -1.29 -13.91 -13.78
C THR A 102 -0.06 -14.51 -13.10
N HIS A 103 0.70 -13.69 -12.38
CA HIS A 103 1.85 -14.11 -11.58
C HIS A 103 1.50 -14.38 -10.10
N GLY A 104 0.22 -14.24 -9.72
CA GLY A 104 -0.26 -14.49 -8.36
C GLY A 104 -0.05 -13.31 -7.41
N LEU A 105 0.14 -12.08 -7.93
CA LEU A 105 0.27 -10.86 -7.14
C LEU A 105 -0.93 -9.93 -7.36
N LEU A 106 -1.62 -9.59 -6.28
CA LEU A 106 -2.67 -8.58 -6.28
C LEU A 106 -2.07 -7.20 -6.00
N LEU A 107 -1.89 -6.40 -7.03
CA LEU A 107 -1.53 -4.97 -6.93
C LEU A 107 -2.78 -4.09 -6.94
N ARG A 108 -2.62 -2.83 -6.54
CA ARG A 108 -3.71 -1.84 -6.62
C ARG A 108 -3.28 -0.65 -7.47
N PRO A 109 -3.81 -0.53 -8.70
CA PRO A 109 -3.59 0.64 -9.52
C PRO A 109 -4.56 1.76 -9.16
N LEU A 110 -4.06 3.00 -9.19
CA LEU A 110 -4.85 4.22 -9.14
C LEU A 110 -4.34 5.16 -10.25
N GLY A 111 -4.92 5.03 -11.43
CA GLY A 111 -4.40 5.69 -12.64
C GLY A 111 -2.95 5.26 -12.92
N ASN A 112 -2.05 6.22 -12.94
CA ASN A 112 -0.61 5.99 -13.12
C ASN A 112 0.14 5.68 -11.81
N VAL A 113 -0.55 5.44 -10.71
CA VAL A 113 0.08 5.04 -9.45
C VAL A 113 -0.17 3.57 -9.19
N ILE A 114 0.88 2.83 -8.89
CA ILE A 114 0.78 1.49 -8.32
C ILE A 114 1.21 1.56 -6.87
N TYR A 115 0.40 1.00 -5.97
CA TYR A 115 0.76 0.97 -4.58
C TYR A 115 0.61 -0.41 -3.94
N PHE A 116 1.43 -0.62 -2.92
CA PHE A 116 1.43 -1.77 -2.05
C PHE A 116 0.81 -1.38 -0.71
N ASN A 117 -0.05 -2.23 -0.20
CA ASN A 117 -0.64 -2.10 1.13
C ASN A 117 -0.67 -3.48 1.80
N PRO A 118 0.49 -4.00 2.19
CA PRO A 118 0.59 -5.33 2.80
C PRO A 118 0.07 -5.32 4.24
N PRO A 119 -0.29 -6.49 4.80
CA PRO A 119 -0.62 -6.61 6.22
C PRO A 119 0.58 -6.26 7.11
N LEU A 120 0.33 -5.70 8.30
CA LEU A 120 1.37 -5.22 9.21
C LEU A 120 2.34 -6.33 9.67
N ASN A 121 1.88 -7.58 9.71
CA ASN A 121 2.66 -8.74 10.12
C ASN A 121 3.33 -9.50 8.97
N ILE A 122 3.34 -8.94 7.74
CA ILE A 122 3.95 -9.56 6.56
C ILE A 122 5.42 -9.92 6.82
N GLU A 123 5.89 -11.04 6.30
CA GLU A 123 7.31 -11.42 6.39
C GLU A 123 8.14 -10.80 5.26
N ASN A 124 9.44 -10.56 5.52
CA ASN A 124 10.33 -9.96 4.51
C ASN A 124 10.39 -10.80 3.23
N LYS A 125 10.39 -12.14 3.35
CA LYS A 125 10.38 -13.03 2.18
C LYS A 125 9.18 -12.82 1.25
N ASP A 126 8.01 -12.45 1.83
CA ASP A 126 6.79 -12.21 1.06
C ASP A 126 6.82 -10.80 0.43
N LEU A 127 7.45 -9.84 1.09
CA LEU A 127 7.75 -8.52 0.51
C LEU A 127 8.70 -8.66 -0.69
N ASP A 128 9.79 -9.43 -0.55
CA ASP A 128 10.75 -9.66 -1.63
C ASP A 128 10.09 -10.36 -2.82
N LYS A 129 9.25 -11.34 -2.55
CA LYS A 129 8.46 -12.02 -3.60
C LYS A 129 7.51 -11.06 -4.30
N ALA A 130 6.80 -10.21 -3.54
CA ALA A 130 5.91 -9.22 -4.12
C ALA A 130 6.65 -8.20 -5.01
N ILE A 131 7.83 -7.74 -4.58
CA ILE A 131 8.71 -6.86 -5.36
C ILE A 131 9.14 -7.53 -6.67
N ALA A 132 9.61 -8.78 -6.60
CA ALA A 132 10.08 -9.51 -7.78
C ALA A 132 8.95 -9.72 -8.80
N LEU A 133 7.76 -10.12 -8.34
CA LEU A 133 6.59 -10.31 -9.20
C LEU A 133 6.07 -8.98 -9.78
N ALA A 134 6.10 -7.90 -9.01
CA ALA A 134 5.76 -6.58 -9.50
C ALA A 134 6.73 -6.12 -10.60
N LYS A 135 8.04 -6.30 -10.37
CA LYS A 135 9.07 -5.98 -11.37
C LYS A 135 8.88 -6.76 -12.65
N GLN A 136 8.71 -8.06 -12.57
CA GLN A 136 8.42 -8.91 -13.73
C GLN A 136 7.19 -8.40 -14.49
N SER A 137 6.10 -8.11 -13.79
CA SER A 137 4.85 -7.65 -14.41
C SER A 137 5.02 -6.31 -15.11
N MET A 138 5.77 -5.39 -14.50
CA MET A 138 6.06 -4.07 -15.07
C MET A 138 6.97 -4.19 -16.30
N ASP A 139 8.03 -4.99 -16.24
CA ASP A 139 8.96 -5.20 -17.36
C ASP A 139 8.25 -5.84 -18.57
N GLU A 140 7.21 -6.64 -18.37
CA GLU A 140 6.40 -7.24 -19.43
C GLU A 140 5.44 -6.22 -20.10
N VAL A 141 4.98 -5.22 -19.39
CA VAL A 141 4.00 -4.21 -19.88
C VAL A 141 4.70 -2.95 -20.41
N LEU A 142 5.78 -2.52 -19.77
CA LEU A 142 6.49 -1.27 -20.06
C LEU A 142 7.68 -1.42 -21.03
N LYS A 143 7.57 -2.32 -21.99
CA LYS A 143 8.60 -2.62 -23.03
C LYS A 143 8.97 -1.41 -23.87
#